data_69bf879cce32041679acc02e3a0353ca
#
_entry.id   69bf879cce32041679acc02e3a0353ca
#
_cell.length_a   1.000
_cell.length_b   1.000
_cell.length_c   1.000
_cell.angle_alpha   90.00
_cell.angle_beta   90.00
_cell.angle_gamma   90.00
#
_symmetry.space_group_name_H-M   'P 1'
#
loop_
_entity.id
_entity.type
_entity.pdbx_description
1 polymer ?
#
loop_
_entity_poly.entity_id
_entity_poly.type
_entity_poly.pdbx_seq_one_letter_code
_entity_poly.pdbx_strand_id
1 'polypeptide(L)'
;MDTISTDTEIIKSAQRISEIFTEKFKVNNLIIDIEISIGIAVYPIDAKNVTELVRYSDLAMYKAKQTKSCFYFYDQHLENKRIFDMALTHAMKNNEFKTVYQPIVDRNRKLYSIETLLRWENSKFGTVMPLDFIPYIEKNKQIIEVGNWIFRQACGKLNKLKNNNPEDIFISVNVSQYQLESNCFVDNINDIIKETKVNPKNIIFEITEKTQIHNIEKIKKTLNDIKKVGIGLIALDDFGSGYSSFSNLYNLPINIVKLDKFFVDRLYVKKYYEVTSGLIMLLKKYNLKIIAEGIETERQFKLLKNMGCDYFQGFYFGYPE
;
A
#
# COMPACT_ATOMS: atom_id res chain seq x y z
N MET A 1 -8.17 -3.20 -10.79
CA MET A 1 -7.16 -4.09 -11.36
C MET A 1 -6.53 -4.82 -10.20
N ASP A 2 -6.72 -6.12 -10.12
CA ASP A 2 -6.14 -6.92 -9.05
C ASP A 2 -4.63 -6.95 -9.22
N THR A 3 -3.89 -6.62 -8.17
CA THR A 3 -2.43 -6.71 -8.13
C THR A 3 -2.03 -8.18 -8.10
N ILE A 4 -1.58 -8.70 -9.24
CA ILE A 4 -1.06 -10.06 -9.35
C ILE A 4 0.37 -10.04 -8.84
N SER A 5 0.65 -10.72 -7.73
CA SER A 5 1.89 -10.58 -6.98
C SER A 5 2.98 -11.63 -7.30
N THR A 6 2.67 -12.67 -8.09
CA THR A 6 3.66 -13.72 -8.46
C THR A 6 3.44 -14.24 -9.87
N ASP A 7 4.52 -14.71 -10.54
CA ASP A 7 4.44 -15.37 -11.86
C ASP A 7 3.48 -16.55 -11.84
N THR A 8 3.41 -17.27 -10.73
CA THR A 8 2.49 -18.39 -10.52
C THR A 8 1.03 -17.96 -10.61
N GLU A 9 0.69 -16.77 -10.10
CA GLU A 9 -0.67 -16.23 -10.18
C GLU A 9 -1.01 -15.75 -11.59
N ILE A 10 -0.04 -15.16 -12.29
CA ILE A 10 -0.19 -14.77 -13.69
C ILE A 10 -0.47 -16.00 -14.56
N ILE A 11 0.34 -17.05 -14.40
CA ILE A 11 0.18 -18.32 -15.11
C ILE A 11 -1.17 -18.94 -14.81
N LYS A 12 -1.58 -19.02 -13.53
CA LYS A 12 -2.90 -19.54 -13.13
C LYS A 12 -4.04 -18.74 -13.75
N SER A 13 -3.90 -17.42 -13.80
CA SER A 13 -4.92 -16.54 -14.41
C SER A 13 -5.02 -16.77 -15.91
N ALA A 14 -3.89 -16.89 -16.61
CA ALA A 14 -3.86 -17.19 -18.03
C ALA A 14 -4.45 -18.59 -18.33
N GLN A 15 -4.12 -19.60 -17.53
CA GLN A 15 -4.68 -20.94 -17.64
C GLN A 15 -6.19 -20.94 -17.42
N ARG A 16 -6.67 -20.28 -16.35
CA ARG A 16 -8.10 -20.16 -16.07
C ARG A 16 -8.88 -19.48 -17.19
N ILE A 17 -8.32 -18.43 -17.80
CA ILE A 17 -8.94 -17.80 -18.98
C ILE A 17 -8.97 -18.79 -20.14
N SER A 18 -7.89 -19.51 -20.39
CA SER A 18 -7.80 -20.49 -21.47
C SER A 18 -8.83 -21.64 -21.30
N GLU A 19 -9.00 -22.13 -20.06
CA GLU A 19 -9.96 -23.19 -19.73
C GLU A 19 -11.40 -22.84 -20.08
N ILE A 20 -11.79 -21.57 -19.98
CA ILE A 20 -13.15 -21.11 -20.37
C ILE A 20 -13.43 -21.38 -21.85
N PHE A 21 -12.39 -21.39 -22.70
CA PHE A 21 -12.52 -21.56 -24.15
C PHE A 21 -12.23 -22.99 -24.64
N THR A 22 -12.01 -23.94 -23.74
CA THR A 22 -11.83 -25.35 -24.11
C THR A 22 -13.14 -26.03 -24.45
N GLU A 23 -14.25 -25.52 -23.93
CA GLU A 23 -15.59 -26.03 -24.26
C GLU A 23 -16.19 -25.29 -25.45
N LYS A 24 -16.91 -26.03 -26.32
CA LYS A 24 -17.57 -25.44 -27.48
C LYS A 24 -18.78 -24.62 -27.05
N PHE A 25 -18.86 -23.40 -27.53
CA PHE A 25 -19.98 -22.50 -27.24
C PHE A 25 -21.20 -22.86 -28.09
N LYS A 26 -22.34 -22.98 -27.45
CA LYS A 26 -23.61 -23.20 -28.13
C LYS A 26 -24.39 -21.89 -28.18
N VAL A 27 -24.49 -21.32 -29.40
CA VAL A 27 -25.24 -20.09 -29.64
C VAL A 27 -26.41 -20.42 -30.60
N ASN A 28 -27.63 -20.41 -30.09
CA ASN A 28 -28.82 -20.91 -30.79
C ASN A 28 -28.61 -22.37 -31.21
N ASN A 29 -28.61 -22.67 -32.52
CA ASN A 29 -28.40 -24.01 -33.08
C ASN A 29 -26.98 -24.21 -33.64
N LEU A 30 -26.07 -23.25 -33.43
CA LEU A 30 -24.69 -23.32 -33.91
C LEU A 30 -23.77 -23.73 -32.77
N ILE A 31 -22.85 -24.63 -33.06
CA ILE A 31 -21.73 -24.97 -32.17
C ILE A 31 -20.49 -24.22 -32.65
N ILE A 32 -19.96 -23.32 -31.83
CA ILE A 32 -18.82 -22.48 -32.14
C ILE A 32 -17.63 -22.97 -31.34
N ASP A 33 -16.54 -23.23 -32.03
CA ASP A 33 -15.23 -23.54 -31.44
C ASP A 33 -14.36 -22.28 -31.50
N ILE A 34 -13.86 -21.82 -30.35
CA ILE A 34 -13.11 -20.57 -30.26
C ILE A 34 -11.71 -20.88 -29.70
N GLU A 35 -10.70 -20.64 -30.52
CA GLU A 35 -9.32 -20.65 -30.06
C GLU A 35 -8.91 -19.23 -29.62
N ILE A 36 -8.24 -19.15 -28.46
CA ILE A 36 -7.70 -17.90 -27.96
C ILE A 36 -6.17 -17.98 -27.83
N SER A 37 -5.52 -16.83 -27.95
CA SER A 37 -4.09 -16.67 -27.66
C SER A 37 -3.91 -15.49 -26.74
N ILE A 38 -3.20 -15.70 -25.63
CA ILE A 38 -3.00 -14.70 -24.59
C ILE A 38 -1.54 -14.25 -24.59
N GLY A 39 -1.29 -12.96 -24.76
CA GLY A 39 0.02 -12.35 -24.56
C GLY A 39 0.11 -11.71 -23.19
N ILE A 40 1.24 -11.90 -22.52
CA ILE A 40 1.47 -11.44 -21.15
C ILE A 40 2.69 -10.52 -21.13
N ALA A 41 2.50 -9.30 -20.62
CA ALA A 41 3.57 -8.37 -20.26
C ALA A 41 3.28 -7.81 -18.85
N VAL A 42 4.31 -7.64 -18.04
CA VAL A 42 4.19 -7.29 -16.62
C VAL A 42 4.81 -5.91 -16.35
N TYR A 43 4.01 -5.02 -15.77
CA TYR A 43 4.51 -3.73 -15.28
C TYR A 43 4.97 -3.86 -13.81
N PRO A 44 6.08 -3.23 -13.39
CA PRO A 44 7.00 -2.38 -14.18
C PRO A 44 8.17 -3.17 -14.81
N ILE A 45 8.12 -4.49 -14.80
CA ILE A 45 9.22 -5.39 -15.18
C ILE A 45 9.52 -5.32 -16.67
N ASP A 46 8.48 -5.44 -17.49
CA ASP A 46 8.61 -5.49 -18.95
C ASP A 46 8.42 -4.13 -19.61
N ALA A 47 7.68 -3.21 -18.98
CA ALA A 47 7.31 -1.93 -19.58
C ALA A 47 7.37 -0.78 -18.59
N LYS A 48 7.64 0.45 -19.07
CA LYS A 48 7.71 1.69 -18.26
C LYS A 48 6.41 2.50 -18.26
N ASN A 49 5.54 2.23 -19.20
CA ASN A 49 4.27 2.94 -19.40
C ASN A 49 3.24 2.04 -20.07
N VAL A 50 1.97 2.49 -20.05
CA VAL A 50 0.85 1.73 -20.60
C VAL A 50 1.02 1.43 -22.08
N THR A 51 1.57 2.35 -22.86
CA THR A 51 1.77 2.17 -24.32
C THR A 51 2.75 1.03 -24.60
N GLU A 52 3.85 0.97 -23.86
CA GLU A 52 4.81 -0.14 -23.95
C GLU A 52 4.19 -1.46 -23.49
N LEU A 53 3.44 -1.44 -22.38
CA LEU A 53 2.80 -2.63 -21.82
C LEU A 53 1.85 -3.28 -22.84
N VAL A 54 0.98 -2.47 -23.48
CA VAL A 54 0.07 -2.95 -24.53
C VAL A 54 0.85 -3.49 -25.70
N ARG A 55 1.87 -2.75 -26.18
CA ARG A 55 2.69 -3.19 -27.32
C ARG A 55 3.39 -4.52 -27.06
N TYR A 56 3.93 -4.72 -25.85
CA TYR A 56 4.66 -5.94 -25.52
C TYR A 56 3.72 -7.13 -25.27
N SER A 57 2.55 -6.89 -24.71
CA SER A 57 1.53 -7.94 -24.61
C SER A 57 1.01 -8.37 -25.99
N ASP A 58 0.85 -7.44 -26.93
CA ASP A 58 0.48 -7.76 -28.31
C ASP A 58 1.55 -8.60 -29.02
N LEU A 59 2.84 -8.28 -28.84
CA LEU A 59 3.94 -9.07 -29.39
C LEU A 59 3.96 -10.50 -28.82
N ALA A 60 3.73 -10.64 -27.51
CA ALA A 60 3.63 -11.93 -26.85
C ALA A 60 2.41 -12.73 -27.33
N MET A 61 1.25 -12.08 -27.50
CA MET A 61 0.03 -12.69 -28.06
C MET A 61 0.25 -13.21 -29.48
N TYR A 62 0.90 -12.43 -30.33
CA TYR A 62 1.22 -12.86 -31.68
C TYR A 62 2.10 -14.11 -31.69
N LYS A 63 3.07 -14.19 -30.78
CA LYS A 63 3.95 -15.35 -30.62
C LYS A 63 3.19 -16.57 -30.08
N ALA A 64 2.30 -16.38 -29.11
CA ALA A 64 1.39 -17.43 -28.64
C ALA A 64 0.58 -18.03 -29.80
N LYS A 65 0.06 -17.18 -30.69
CA LYS A 65 -0.69 -17.60 -31.89
C LYS A 65 0.18 -18.39 -32.88
N GLN A 66 1.42 -17.97 -33.11
CA GLN A 66 2.35 -18.69 -34.01
C GLN A 66 2.75 -20.07 -33.48
N THR A 67 2.97 -20.18 -32.16
CA THR A 67 3.39 -21.42 -31.49
C THR A 67 2.23 -22.31 -31.13
N LYS A 68 0.99 -21.92 -31.42
CA LYS A 68 -0.24 -22.59 -30.98
C LYS A 68 -0.28 -22.83 -29.47
N SER A 69 0.26 -21.90 -28.72
CA SER A 69 0.29 -21.92 -27.25
C SER A 69 -0.88 -21.10 -26.72
N CYS A 70 -1.51 -21.56 -25.64
CA CYS A 70 -2.62 -20.81 -25.01
C CYS A 70 -2.19 -19.44 -24.51
N PHE A 71 -0.96 -19.31 -24.01
CA PHE A 71 -0.38 -18.04 -23.58
C PHE A 71 1.14 -18.00 -23.82
N TYR A 72 1.68 -16.80 -23.89
CA TYR A 72 3.10 -16.54 -24.03
C TYR A 72 3.49 -15.27 -23.27
N PHE A 73 4.59 -15.32 -22.52
CA PHE A 73 5.17 -14.14 -21.91
C PHE A 73 5.99 -13.36 -22.94
N TYR A 74 6.08 -12.03 -22.76
CA TYR A 74 7.00 -11.22 -23.54
C TYR A 74 8.43 -11.80 -23.46
N ASP A 75 9.14 -11.85 -24.57
CA ASP A 75 10.39 -12.63 -24.71
C ASP A 75 11.47 -12.34 -23.68
N GLN A 76 11.49 -11.13 -23.09
CA GLN A 76 12.46 -10.72 -22.09
C GLN A 76 11.93 -10.78 -20.66
N HIS A 77 10.74 -11.37 -20.43
CA HIS A 77 10.10 -11.34 -19.11
C HIS A 77 11.04 -11.86 -17.98
N LEU A 78 11.61 -13.03 -18.16
CA LEU A 78 12.49 -13.65 -17.14
C LEU A 78 13.77 -12.84 -16.91
N GLU A 79 14.36 -12.31 -17.98
CA GLU A 79 15.57 -11.49 -17.89
C GLU A 79 15.27 -10.14 -17.28
N ASN A 80 14.18 -9.48 -17.70
CA ASN A 80 13.75 -8.21 -17.13
C ASN A 80 13.43 -8.35 -15.64
N LYS A 81 12.78 -9.44 -15.24
CA LYS A 81 12.50 -9.73 -13.84
C LYS A 81 13.79 -9.90 -13.04
N ARG A 82 14.74 -10.67 -13.54
CA ARG A 82 16.05 -10.86 -12.90
C ARG A 82 16.78 -9.54 -12.73
N ILE A 83 16.77 -8.68 -13.76
CA ILE A 83 17.39 -7.35 -13.70
C ILE A 83 16.68 -6.47 -12.65
N PHE A 84 15.35 -6.52 -12.57
CA PHE A 84 14.57 -5.80 -11.58
C PHE A 84 14.92 -6.24 -10.14
N ASP A 85 14.93 -7.56 -9.89
CA ASP A 85 15.28 -8.14 -8.59
C ASP A 85 16.72 -7.78 -8.17
N MET A 86 17.66 -7.84 -9.11
CA MET A 86 19.05 -7.44 -8.86
C MET A 86 19.18 -5.95 -8.54
N ALA A 87 18.53 -5.08 -9.31
CA ALA A 87 18.54 -3.64 -9.08
C ALA A 87 17.93 -3.32 -7.70
N LEU A 88 16.80 -3.93 -7.37
CA LEU A 88 16.12 -3.73 -6.09
C LEU A 88 16.98 -4.22 -4.90
N THR A 89 17.68 -5.36 -5.06
CA THR A 89 18.60 -5.88 -4.04
C THR A 89 19.73 -4.89 -3.71
N HIS A 90 20.17 -4.10 -4.68
CA HIS A 90 21.22 -3.11 -4.50
C HIS A 90 20.72 -1.68 -4.23
N ALA A 91 19.40 -1.45 -4.29
CA ALA A 91 18.79 -0.12 -4.21
C ALA A 91 19.21 0.67 -2.95
N MET A 92 19.32 0.00 -1.78
CA MET A 92 19.79 0.63 -0.54
C MET A 92 21.25 1.11 -0.66
N LYS A 93 22.13 0.27 -1.17
CA LYS A 93 23.57 0.60 -1.33
C LYS A 93 23.78 1.72 -2.34
N ASN A 94 22.93 1.76 -3.36
CA ASN A 94 23.00 2.76 -4.43
C ASN A 94 22.30 4.08 -4.06
N ASN A 95 21.71 4.20 -2.86
CA ASN A 95 20.92 5.37 -2.43
C ASN A 95 19.74 5.68 -3.38
N GLU A 96 19.10 4.66 -3.91
CA GLU A 96 17.98 4.78 -4.86
C GLU A 96 16.64 4.92 -4.15
N PHE A 97 16.56 4.62 -2.85
CA PHE A 97 15.36 4.89 -2.06
C PHE A 97 15.29 6.34 -1.60
N LYS A 98 14.10 6.90 -1.71
CA LYS A 98 13.77 8.25 -1.22
C LYS A 98 12.51 8.23 -0.38
N THR A 99 12.38 9.20 0.50
CA THR A 99 11.15 9.45 1.24
C THR A 99 10.52 10.75 0.77
N VAL A 100 9.23 10.69 0.48
CA VAL A 100 8.38 11.87 0.25
C VAL A 100 7.34 11.93 1.37
N TYR A 101 6.77 13.11 1.58
CA TYR A 101 5.92 13.38 2.73
C TYR A 101 4.60 13.97 2.30
N GLN A 102 3.50 13.40 2.78
CA GLN A 102 2.16 13.91 2.47
C GLN A 102 1.49 14.47 3.73
N PRO A 103 0.92 15.69 3.67
CA PRO A 103 0.27 16.29 4.82
C PRO A 103 -1.07 15.64 5.15
N ILE A 104 -1.32 15.51 6.46
CA ILE A 104 -2.60 15.14 7.05
C ILE A 104 -3.03 16.31 7.92
N VAL A 105 -4.22 16.85 7.68
CA VAL A 105 -4.72 18.03 8.35
C VAL A 105 -5.92 17.75 9.27
N ASP A 106 -6.14 18.61 10.25
CA ASP A 106 -7.30 18.56 11.12
C ASP A 106 -8.56 19.18 10.48
N ARG A 107 -9.63 19.24 11.24
CA ARG A 107 -10.92 19.83 10.84
C ARG A 107 -10.85 21.35 10.50
N ASN A 108 -9.79 22.03 10.95
CA ASN A 108 -9.53 23.44 10.68
C ASN A 108 -8.46 23.64 9.59
N ARG A 109 -8.08 22.55 8.91
CA ARG A 109 -7.00 22.51 7.90
C ARG A 109 -5.60 22.81 8.47
N LYS A 110 -5.42 22.70 9.78
CA LYS A 110 -4.12 22.82 10.42
C LYS A 110 -3.39 21.49 10.29
N LEU A 111 -2.10 21.55 10.04
CA LEU A 111 -1.25 20.36 9.94
C LEU A 111 -1.28 19.56 11.26
N TYR A 112 -1.72 18.32 11.18
CA TYR A 112 -1.74 17.36 12.28
C TYR A 112 -0.55 16.40 12.21
N SER A 113 -0.35 15.78 11.06
CA SER A 113 0.76 14.87 10.82
C SER A 113 1.23 14.92 9.38
N ILE A 114 2.36 14.29 9.11
CA ILE A 114 2.84 14.01 7.76
C ILE A 114 3.05 12.50 7.62
N GLU A 115 2.59 11.92 6.51
CA GLU A 115 2.85 10.53 6.18
C GLU A 115 4.16 10.40 5.42
N THR A 116 5.01 9.47 5.84
CA THR A 116 6.28 9.13 5.19
C THR A 116 6.04 8.05 4.16
N LEU A 117 6.25 8.38 2.90
CA LEU A 117 6.01 7.49 1.77
C LEU A 117 7.32 7.16 1.07
N LEU A 118 7.57 5.87 0.89
CA LEU A 118 8.76 5.37 0.18
C LEU A 118 8.62 5.57 -1.32
N ARG A 119 9.72 5.89 -2.01
CA ARG A 119 9.86 5.88 -3.48
C ARG A 119 11.15 5.18 -3.83
N TRP A 120 11.15 4.45 -4.93
CA TRP A 120 12.37 3.89 -5.50
C TRP A 120 12.64 4.56 -6.84
N GLU A 121 13.78 5.25 -6.94
CA GLU A 121 14.24 5.92 -8.15
C GLU A 121 15.41 5.16 -8.73
N ASN A 122 15.19 4.51 -9.86
CA ASN A 122 16.20 3.72 -10.54
C ASN A 122 16.44 4.24 -11.95
N SER A 123 17.70 4.26 -12.40
CA SER A 123 18.08 4.79 -13.71
C SER A 123 17.43 4.04 -14.88
N LYS A 124 17.15 2.74 -14.72
CA LYS A 124 16.53 1.91 -15.76
C LYS A 124 15.01 1.94 -15.71
N PHE A 125 14.44 1.89 -14.50
CA PHE A 125 13.01 1.74 -14.30
C PHE A 125 12.28 3.05 -14.01
N GLY A 126 13.03 4.15 -13.80
CA GLY A 126 12.46 5.44 -13.40
C GLY A 126 11.98 5.42 -11.95
N THR A 127 10.95 6.19 -11.65
CA THR A 127 10.30 6.18 -10.32
C THR A 127 9.33 5.01 -10.24
N VAL A 128 9.65 4.03 -9.40
CA VAL A 128 8.82 2.84 -9.15
C VAL A 128 8.00 3.07 -7.89
N MET A 129 6.71 2.78 -7.96
CA MET A 129 5.78 2.98 -6.85
C MET A 129 5.85 1.83 -5.82
N PRO A 130 5.56 2.10 -4.54
CA PRO A 130 5.64 1.08 -3.47
C PRO A 130 4.88 -0.20 -3.77
N LEU A 131 3.69 -0.12 -4.34
CA LEU A 131 2.87 -1.28 -4.69
C LEU A 131 3.58 -2.24 -5.66
N ASP A 132 4.50 -1.72 -6.48
CA ASP A 132 5.18 -2.50 -7.50
C ASP A 132 6.44 -3.23 -6.96
N PHE A 133 7.06 -2.74 -5.88
CA PHE A 133 8.31 -3.32 -5.38
C PHE A 133 8.27 -3.81 -3.92
N ILE A 134 7.37 -3.30 -3.08
CA ILE A 134 7.24 -3.76 -1.67
C ILE A 134 7.08 -5.28 -1.57
N PRO A 135 6.23 -5.96 -2.39
CA PRO A 135 6.10 -7.41 -2.31
C PRO A 135 7.42 -8.17 -2.54
N TYR A 136 8.32 -7.63 -3.35
CA TYR A 136 9.63 -8.24 -3.60
C TYR A 136 10.56 -8.10 -2.40
N ILE A 137 10.66 -6.89 -1.79
CA ILE A 137 11.52 -6.68 -0.62
C ILE A 137 10.96 -7.33 0.65
N GLU A 138 9.66 -7.60 0.72
CA GLU A 138 9.05 -8.42 1.76
C GLU A 138 9.46 -9.89 1.61
N LYS A 139 9.33 -10.45 0.40
CA LYS A 139 9.68 -11.83 0.10
C LYS A 139 11.14 -12.19 0.43
N ASN A 140 12.06 -11.27 0.15
CA ASN A 140 13.49 -11.45 0.43
C ASN A 140 13.93 -10.88 1.79
N LYS A 141 12.98 -10.40 2.62
CA LYS A 141 13.19 -9.82 3.96
C LYS A 141 14.00 -8.51 4.01
N GLN A 142 14.29 -7.90 2.88
CA GLN A 142 14.93 -6.59 2.83
C GLN A 142 14.05 -5.49 3.43
N ILE A 143 12.74 -5.72 3.51
CA ILE A 143 11.77 -4.79 4.14
C ILE A 143 12.17 -4.42 5.58
N ILE A 144 12.90 -5.27 6.29
CA ILE A 144 13.37 -4.97 7.66
C ILE A 144 14.42 -3.85 7.63
N GLU A 145 15.42 -3.97 6.76
CA GLU A 145 16.48 -2.96 6.60
C GLU A 145 15.93 -1.65 6.05
N VAL A 146 15.15 -1.74 4.98
CA VAL A 146 14.48 -0.60 4.34
C VAL A 146 13.55 0.12 5.35
N GLY A 147 12.77 -0.62 6.12
CA GLY A 147 11.88 -0.05 7.13
C GLY A 147 12.64 0.67 8.25
N ASN A 148 13.76 0.12 8.72
CA ASN A 148 14.62 0.80 9.69
C ASN A 148 15.19 2.12 9.11
N TRP A 149 15.57 2.12 7.84
CA TRP A 149 16.04 3.32 7.16
C TRP A 149 14.91 4.36 7.02
N ILE A 150 13.70 3.95 6.57
CA ILE A 150 12.53 4.84 6.50
C ILE A 150 12.26 5.47 7.88
N PHE A 151 12.28 4.67 8.93
CA PHE A 151 12.03 5.16 10.28
C PHE A 151 13.07 6.20 10.73
N ARG A 152 14.35 6.00 10.40
CA ARG A 152 15.38 7.04 10.64
C ARG A 152 15.09 8.33 9.86
N GLN A 153 14.71 8.22 8.58
CA GLN A 153 14.35 9.40 7.78
C GLN A 153 13.15 10.15 8.38
N ALA A 154 12.13 9.42 8.79
CA ALA A 154 10.95 9.98 9.45
C ALA A 154 11.33 10.71 10.75
N CYS A 155 12.12 10.08 11.63
CA CYS A 155 12.59 10.70 12.86
C CYS A 155 13.38 12.01 12.59
N GLY A 156 14.27 11.97 11.60
CA GLY A 156 15.04 13.17 11.20
C GLY A 156 14.16 14.30 10.66
N LYS A 157 13.12 13.96 9.87
CA LYS A 157 12.13 14.93 9.35
C LYS A 157 11.32 15.54 10.50
N LEU A 158 10.84 14.70 11.43
CA LEU A 158 10.07 15.18 12.58
C LEU A 158 10.87 16.16 13.45
N ASN A 159 12.14 15.85 13.74
CA ASN A 159 13.01 16.75 14.50
C ASN A 159 13.20 18.11 13.80
N LYS A 160 13.38 18.12 12.47
CA LYS A 160 13.46 19.37 11.68
C LYS A 160 12.17 20.18 11.74
N LEU A 161 11.02 19.54 11.68
CA LEU A 161 9.71 20.22 11.76
C LEU A 161 9.49 20.83 13.14
N LYS A 162 9.84 20.14 14.21
CA LYS A 162 9.66 20.64 15.58
C LYS A 162 10.57 21.83 15.92
N ASN A 163 11.77 21.88 15.36
CA ASN A 163 12.65 23.05 15.53
C ASN A 163 12.05 24.32 14.92
N ASN A 164 11.21 24.18 13.88
CA ASN A 164 10.58 25.29 13.18
C ASN A 164 9.16 25.58 13.66
N ASN A 165 8.53 24.65 14.39
CA ASN A 165 7.14 24.76 14.82
C ASN A 165 6.94 23.99 16.15
N PRO A 166 6.78 24.66 17.31
CA PRO A 166 6.72 24.01 18.62
C PRO A 166 5.43 23.23 18.87
N GLU A 167 4.48 23.24 17.93
CA GLU A 167 3.23 22.51 18.09
C GLU A 167 3.43 20.98 17.96
N ASP A 168 2.51 20.21 18.54
CA ASP A 168 2.52 18.74 18.52
C ASP A 168 2.17 18.21 17.12
N ILE A 169 3.17 18.18 16.23
CA ILE A 169 3.08 17.56 14.91
C ILE A 169 3.48 16.10 15.05
N PHE A 170 2.72 15.22 14.41
CA PHE A 170 3.03 13.80 14.31
C PHE A 170 3.68 13.46 12.97
N ILE A 171 4.35 12.30 12.93
CA ILE A 171 4.80 11.68 11.69
C ILE A 171 4.33 10.24 11.65
N SER A 172 3.81 9.80 10.52
CA SER A 172 3.40 8.43 10.35
C SER A 172 4.32 7.65 9.42
N VAL A 173 4.48 6.37 9.74
CA VAL A 173 5.34 5.43 9.01
C VAL A 173 4.61 4.11 8.84
N ASN A 174 4.57 3.64 7.61
CA ASN A 174 4.03 2.33 7.27
C ASN A 174 4.93 1.20 7.79
N VAL A 175 4.33 0.21 8.44
CA VAL A 175 5.01 -0.96 9.01
C VAL A 175 4.40 -2.23 8.43
N SER A 176 5.24 -3.04 7.78
CA SER A 176 4.79 -4.31 7.21
C SER A 176 4.61 -5.39 8.29
N GLN A 177 3.80 -6.39 7.97
CA GLN A 177 3.65 -7.57 8.83
C GLN A 177 4.99 -8.27 9.09
N TYR A 178 5.83 -8.41 8.06
CA TYR A 178 7.14 -9.04 8.21
C TYR A 178 8.03 -8.34 9.25
N GLN A 179 7.93 -7.02 9.34
CA GLN A 179 8.63 -6.25 10.37
C GLN A 179 8.05 -6.54 11.76
N LEU A 180 6.71 -6.52 11.91
CA LEU A 180 6.04 -6.80 13.18
C LEU A 180 6.29 -8.22 13.69
N GLU A 181 6.46 -9.19 12.79
CA GLU A 181 6.78 -10.56 13.14
C GLU A 181 8.27 -10.81 13.40
N SER A 182 9.12 -9.85 13.08
CA SER A 182 10.57 -9.95 13.33
C SER A 182 10.89 -9.81 14.82
N ASN A 183 11.74 -10.68 15.32
CA ASN A 183 12.13 -10.65 16.74
C ASN A 183 12.99 -9.43 17.10
N CYS A 184 13.66 -8.81 16.13
CA CYS A 184 14.51 -7.63 16.35
C CYS A 184 13.78 -6.30 16.13
N PHE A 185 12.48 -6.30 15.77
CA PHE A 185 11.77 -5.07 15.41
C PHE A 185 11.73 -4.05 16.55
N VAL A 186 11.32 -4.49 17.75
CA VAL A 186 11.19 -3.61 18.93
C VAL A 186 12.54 -3.01 19.32
N ASP A 187 13.61 -3.84 19.31
CA ASP A 187 14.96 -3.39 19.65
C ASP A 187 15.49 -2.38 18.61
N ASN A 188 15.30 -2.65 17.32
CA ASN A 188 15.69 -1.73 16.24
C ASN A 188 14.99 -0.37 16.38
N ILE A 189 13.69 -0.36 16.66
CA ILE A 189 12.94 0.88 16.86
C ILE A 189 13.47 1.66 18.06
N ASN A 190 13.70 0.97 19.19
CA ASN A 190 14.23 1.58 20.41
C ASN A 190 15.62 2.20 20.18
N ASP A 191 16.49 1.51 19.44
CA ASP A 191 17.83 2.00 19.14
C ASP A 191 17.79 3.22 18.21
N ILE A 192 16.91 3.23 17.20
CA ILE A 192 16.73 4.37 16.32
C ILE A 192 16.17 5.59 17.09
N ILE A 193 15.25 5.39 18.02
CA ILE A 193 14.74 6.46 18.89
C ILE A 193 15.88 7.08 19.72
N LYS A 194 16.73 6.25 20.33
CA LYS A 194 17.88 6.71 21.10
C LYS A 194 18.90 7.46 20.22
N GLU A 195 19.20 6.91 19.04
CA GLU A 195 20.11 7.50 18.05
C GLU A 195 19.62 8.89 17.60
N THR A 196 18.36 8.99 17.21
CA THR A 196 17.76 10.20 16.64
C THR A 196 17.28 11.20 17.68
N LYS A 197 17.17 10.78 18.95
CA LYS A 197 16.61 11.58 20.06
C LYS A 197 15.22 12.14 19.77
N VAL A 198 14.46 11.46 18.93
CA VAL A 198 13.09 11.85 18.59
C VAL A 198 12.18 11.59 19.78
N ASN A 199 11.13 12.42 19.95
CA ASN A 199 10.08 12.10 20.91
C ASN A 199 9.14 11.01 20.32
N PRO A 200 9.17 9.77 20.83
CA PRO A 200 8.39 8.68 20.26
C PRO A 200 6.88 8.89 20.36
N LYS A 201 6.41 9.72 21.29
CA LYS A 201 4.98 10.06 21.42
C LYS A 201 4.38 10.71 20.18
N ASN A 202 5.20 11.33 19.33
CA ASN A 202 4.78 12.00 18.12
C ASN A 202 4.91 11.11 16.87
N ILE A 203 5.08 9.80 17.05
CA ILE A 203 5.17 8.83 15.96
C ILE A 203 3.86 8.03 15.89
N ILE A 204 3.38 7.84 14.68
CA ILE A 204 2.24 6.98 14.34
C ILE A 204 2.79 5.81 13.50
N PHE A 205 2.57 4.58 13.94
CA PHE A 205 2.80 3.42 13.08
C PHE A 205 1.52 3.04 12.37
N GLU A 206 1.58 2.90 11.05
CA GLU A 206 0.47 2.50 10.19
C GLU A 206 0.63 1.03 9.81
N ILE A 207 -0.40 0.24 10.03
CA ILE A 207 -0.45 -1.19 9.70
C ILE A 207 -1.62 -1.44 8.78
N THR A 208 -1.41 -2.16 7.68
CA THR A 208 -2.46 -2.39 6.68
C THR A 208 -3.47 -3.43 7.16
N GLU A 209 -4.73 -3.23 6.77
CA GLU A 209 -5.81 -4.17 7.05
C GLU A 209 -5.64 -5.50 6.29
N LYS A 210 -5.11 -5.46 5.06
CA LYS A 210 -4.92 -6.62 4.16
C LYS A 210 -3.95 -7.68 4.69
N THR A 211 -3.35 -7.40 5.82
CA THR A 211 -2.47 -8.33 6.50
C THR A 211 -3.27 -9.59 6.86
N GLN A 212 -3.07 -10.70 6.12
CA GLN A 212 -3.53 -12.02 6.58
C GLN A 212 -2.74 -12.35 7.85
N ILE A 213 -3.27 -11.90 8.98
CA ILE A 213 -2.61 -12.07 10.28
C ILE A 213 -2.65 -13.54 10.64
N HIS A 214 -1.66 -14.31 10.19
CA HIS A 214 -1.50 -15.71 10.56
C HIS A 214 -1.21 -15.87 12.06
N ASN A 215 -0.66 -14.84 12.72
CA ASN A 215 -0.33 -14.84 14.14
C ASN A 215 -0.69 -13.52 14.82
N ILE A 216 -2.00 -13.31 15.04
CA ILE A 216 -2.54 -12.10 15.67
C ILE A 216 -1.96 -11.87 17.07
N GLU A 217 -1.70 -12.92 17.84
CA GLU A 217 -1.15 -12.81 19.19
C GLU A 217 0.28 -12.29 19.19
N LYS A 218 1.11 -12.71 18.22
CA LYS A 218 2.48 -12.20 18.06
C LYS A 218 2.45 -10.71 17.70
N ILE A 219 1.62 -10.33 16.73
CA ILE A 219 1.48 -8.93 16.32
C ILE A 219 0.97 -8.07 17.46
N LYS A 220 -0.06 -8.51 18.17
CA LYS A 220 -0.58 -7.83 19.35
C LYS A 220 0.49 -7.61 20.41
N LYS A 221 1.30 -8.65 20.70
CA LYS A 221 2.43 -8.54 21.62
C LYS A 221 3.43 -7.50 21.14
N THR A 222 3.88 -7.57 19.89
CA THR A 222 4.83 -6.62 19.30
C THR A 222 4.31 -5.19 19.38
N LEU A 223 3.05 -4.92 19.03
CA LEU A 223 2.45 -3.60 19.11
C LEU A 223 2.37 -3.09 20.56
N ASN A 224 2.07 -3.94 21.52
CA ASN A 224 2.09 -3.56 22.94
C ASN A 224 3.52 -3.26 23.43
N ASP A 225 4.52 -3.99 22.97
CA ASP A 225 5.91 -3.74 23.33
C ASP A 225 6.42 -2.42 22.68
N ILE A 226 6.01 -2.11 21.47
CA ILE A 226 6.25 -0.82 20.80
C ILE A 226 5.63 0.35 21.58
N LYS A 227 4.42 0.18 22.11
CA LYS A 227 3.80 1.18 23.02
C LYS A 227 4.60 1.40 24.29
N LYS A 228 5.21 0.35 24.86
CA LYS A 228 6.11 0.48 26.03
C LYS A 228 7.39 1.24 25.70
N VAL A 229 7.90 1.13 24.47
CA VAL A 229 9.03 1.96 23.97
C VAL A 229 8.63 3.44 23.87
N GLY A 230 7.34 3.74 23.86
CA GLY A 230 6.80 5.10 23.89
C GLY A 230 6.16 5.58 22.59
N ILE A 231 6.06 4.73 21.55
CA ILE A 231 5.34 5.08 20.33
C ILE A 231 3.91 5.52 20.66
N GLY A 232 3.53 6.71 20.19
CA GLY A 232 2.31 7.39 20.60
C GLY A 232 1.05 6.71 20.11
N LEU A 233 0.98 6.42 18.82
CA LEU A 233 -0.25 6.00 18.17
C LEU A 233 -0.01 4.87 17.16
N ILE A 234 -1.04 4.02 17.01
CA ILE A 234 -1.09 2.98 15.99
C ILE A 234 -2.34 3.24 15.14
N ALA A 235 -2.15 3.31 13.83
CA ALA A 235 -3.20 3.47 12.85
C ALA A 235 -3.43 2.17 12.07
N LEU A 236 -4.69 1.84 11.82
CA LEU A 236 -5.07 0.78 10.88
C LEU A 236 -5.35 1.43 9.54
N ASP A 237 -4.56 1.06 8.54
CA ASP A 237 -4.59 1.63 7.19
C ASP A 237 -5.43 0.83 6.21
N ASP A 238 -5.85 1.46 5.09
CA ASP A 238 -6.67 0.87 4.01
C ASP A 238 -8.02 0.29 4.51
N PHE A 239 -8.59 0.80 5.59
CA PHE A 239 -9.77 0.20 6.20
C PHE A 239 -10.99 0.22 5.27
N GLY A 240 -11.51 -0.99 5.03
CA GLY A 240 -12.69 -1.22 4.18
C GLY A 240 -12.39 -1.51 2.72
N SER A 241 -11.11 -1.59 2.32
CA SER A 241 -10.71 -1.98 0.96
C SER A 241 -10.68 -3.50 0.73
N GLY A 242 -10.82 -4.31 1.79
CA GLY A 242 -10.70 -5.76 1.78
C GLY A 242 -11.80 -6.48 2.58
N TYR A 243 -11.52 -7.71 2.96
CA TYR A 243 -12.35 -8.47 3.91
C TYR A 243 -12.11 -7.94 5.33
N SER A 244 -12.62 -6.73 5.59
CA SER A 244 -12.49 -6.06 6.88
C SER A 244 -12.95 -6.96 8.01
N SER A 245 -12.04 -7.47 8.80
CA SER A 245 -12.45 -8.11 10.04
C SER A 245 -12.42 -7.05 11.14
N PHE A 246 -13.59 -6.62 11.58
CA PHE A 246 -13.74 -5.86 12.82
C PHE A 246 -12.98 -6.51 13.99
N SER A 247 -12.60 -7.78 13.84
CA SER A 247 -11.77 -8.49 14.81
C SER A 247 -10.40 -7.83 15.01
N ASN A 248 -9.80 -7.25 13.98
CA ASN A 248 -8.51 -6.55 14.11
C ASN A 248 -8.65 -5.28 14.96
N LEU A 249 -9.75 -4.53 14.78
CA LEU A 249 -10.03 -3.35 15.62
C LEU A 249 -10.23 -3.72 17.09
N TYR A 250 -10.82 -4.88 17.35
CA TYR A 250 -11.07 -5.34 18.71
C TYR A 250 -9.83 -5.92 19.39
N ASN A 251 -9.00 -6.63 18.64
CA ASN A 251 -7.88 -7.39 19.19
C ASN A 251 -6.57 -6.59 19.25
N LEU A 252 -6.38 -5.59 18.41
CA LEU A 252 -5.15 -4.81 18.32
C LEU A 252 -5.28 -3.46 19.05
N PRO A 253 -4.19 -2.91 19.59
CA PRO A 253 -4.20 -1.65 20.32
C PRO A 253 -4.26 -0.42 19.40
N ILE A 254 -5.26 -0.38 18.52
CA ILE A 254 -5.45 0.67 17.50
C ILE A 254 -5.95 1.96 18.16
N ASN A 255 -5.49 3.09 17.65
CA ASN A 255 -5.91 4.44 18.06
C ASN A 255 -6.59 5.20 16.94
N ILE A 256 -6.19 4.94 15.69
CA ILE A 256 -6.61 5.64 14.48
C ILE A 256 -7.05 4.63 13.44
N VAL A 257 -8.07 4.97 12.66
CA VAL A 257 -8.47 4.23 11.45
C VAL A 257 -8.38 5.18 10.26
N LYS A 258 -7.68 4.76 9.20
CA LYS A 258 -7.60 5.47 7.93
C LYS A 258 -8.63 4.87 7.00
N LEU A 259 -9.64 5.66 6.64
CA LEU A 259 -10.70 5.26 5.70
C LEU A 259 -10.16 5.34 4.27
N ASP A 260 -10.16 4.21 3.59
CA ASP A 260 -9.70 4.08 2.20
C ASP A 260 -10.45 5.03 1.25
N LYS A 261 -9.75 5.48 0.21
CA LYS A 261 -10.29 6.30 -0.89
C LYS A 261 -11.57 5.73 -1.50
N PHE A 262 -11.76 4.41 -1.47
CA PHE A 262 -12.97 3.76 -1.95
C PHE A 262 -14.26 4.37 -1.39
N PHE A 263 -14.28 4.72 -0.11
CA PHE A 263 -15.42 5.38 0.53
C PHE A 263 -15.58 6.82 0.06
N VAL A 264 -14.46 7.53 -0.08
CA VAL A 264 -14.42 8.96 -0.45
C VAL A 264 -14.91 9.19 -1.88
N ASP A 265 -14.50 8.34 -2.81
CA ASP A 265 -14.91 8.44 -4.23
C ASP A 265 -16.41 8.21 -4.45
N ARG A 266 -17.07 7.48 -3.53
CA ARG A 266 -18.47 7.08 -3.65
C ARG A 266 -19.45 7.89 -2.81
N LEU A 267 -19.00 8.91 -2.11
CA LEU A 267 -19.83 9.74 -1.20
C LEU A 267 -21.04 10.40 -1.87
N TYR A 268 -21.01 10.57 -3.19
CA TYR A 268 -22.12 11.19 -3.92
C TYR A 268 -23.28 10.23 -4.21
N VAL A 269 -23.11 8.94 -3.98
CA VAL A 269 -24.15 7.92 -4.12
C VAL A 269 -24.77 7.68 -2.75
N LYS A 270 -26.09 7.92 -2.62
CA LYS A 270 -26.82 7.87 -1.34
C LYS A 270 -26.53 6.63 -0.51
N LYS A 271 -26.53 5.43 -1.11
CA LYS A 271 -26.25 4.17 -0.43
C LYS A 271 -24.85 4.17 0.22
N TYR A 272 -23.83 4.62 -0.50
CA TYR A 272 -22.46 4.67 0.02
C TYR A 272 -22.30 5.76 1.07
N TYR A 273 -22.98 6.90 0.91
CA TYR A 273 -23.02 7.95 1.92
C TYR A 273 -23.56 7.42 3.26
N GLU A 274 -24.68 6.72 3.23
CA GLU A 274 -25.32 6.15 4.43
C GLU A 274 -24.42 5.10 5.11
N VAL A 275 -23.80 4.21 4.32
CA VAL A 275 -22.86 3.19 4.82
C VAL A 275 -21.63 3.85 5.44
N THR A 276 -21.02 4.81 4.76
CA THR A 276 -19.83 5.53 5.27
C THR A 276 -20.14 6.28 6.56
N SER A 277 -21.27 6.96 6.61
CA SER A 277 -21.73 7.69 7.82
C SER A 277 -21.96 6.73 9.00
N GLY A 278 -22.63 5.60 8.76
CA GLY A 278 -22.82 4.57 9.79
C GLY A 278 -21.53 3.98 10.29
N LEU A 279 -20.56 3.71 9.39
CA LEU A 279 -19.23 3.21 9.72
C LEU A 279 -18.45 4.21 10.58
N ILE A 280 -18.41 5.48 10.21
CA ILE A 280 -17.77 6.56 10.98
C ILE A 280 -18.38 6.64 12.39
N MET A 281 -19.71 6.60 12.49
CA MET A 281 -20.40 6.61 13.77
C MET A 281 -20.02 5.41 14.65
N LEU A 282 -19.92 4.22 14.07
CA LEU A 282 -19.48 3.01 14.77
C LEU A 282 -18.05 3.16 15.29
N LEU A 283 -17.10 3.56 14.44
CA LEU A 283 -15.70 3.76 14.82
C LEU A 283 -15.56 4.80 15.96
N LYS A 284 -16.36 5.86 15.93
CA LYS A 284 -16.41 6.87 17.00
C LYS A 284 -16.89 6.30 18.34
N LYS A 285 -17.85 5.36 18.34
CA LYS A 285 -18.27 4.67 19.57
C LYS A 285 -17.17 3.84 20.20
N TYR A 286 -16.20 3.37 19.40
CA TYR A 286 -14.99 2.71 19.89
C TYR A 286 -13.86 3.69 20.29
N ASN A 287 -14.14 4.99 20.40
CA ASN A 287 -13.16 6.03 20.72
C ASN A 287 -11.97 6.11 19.76
N LEU A 288 -12.15 5.64 18.52
CA LEU A 288 -11.12 5.71 17.49
C LEU A 288 -11.13 7.08 16.81
N LYS A 289 -9.94 7.58 16.48
CA LYS A 289 -9.77 8.72 15.58
C LYS A 289 -9.86 8.25 14.15
N ILE A 290 -10.36 9.10 13.26
CA ILE A 290 -10.61 8.75 11.88
C ILE A 290 -9.88 9.73 10.97
N ILE A 291 -9.02 9.19 10.10
CA ILE A 291 -8.41 9.89 8.97
C ILE A 291 -9.18 9.48 7.72
N ALA A 292 -9.67 10.42 6.93
CA ALA A 292 -10.25 10.15 5.63
C ALA A 292 -9.20 10.40 4.54
N GLU A 293 -8.99 9.43 3.66
CA GLU A 293 -7.96 9.45 2.64
C GLU A 293 -8.48 9.74 1.23
N GLY A 294 -7.57 10.16 0.34
CA GLY A 294 -7.90 10.36 -1.06
C GLY A 294 -8.85 11.53 -1.33
N ILE A 295 -8.86 12.55 -0.47
CA ILE A 295 -9.69 13.74 -0.66
C ILE A 295 -9.10 14.60 -1.78
N GLU A 296 -9.89 14.85 -2.81
CA GLU A 296 -9.49 15.63 -3.98
C GLU A 296 -10.29 16.93 -4.12
N THR A 297 -11.43 17.05 -3.41
CA THR A 297 -12.33 18.20 -3.52
C THR A 297 -12.78 18.76 -2.17
N GLU A 298 -13.07 20.06 -2.14
CA GLU A 298 -13.65 20.71 -0.97
C GLU A 298 -15.00 20.09 -0.55
N ARG A 299 -15.78 19.61 -1.52
CA ARG A 299 -17.08 18.98 -1.25
C ARG A 299 -16.90 17.66 -0.48
N GLN A 300 -15.94 16.81 -0.87
CA GLN A 300 -15.60 15.58 -0.13
C GLN A 300 -15.17 15.93 1.30
N PHE A 301 -14.27 16.90 1.46
CA PHE A 301 -13.83 17.36 2.78
C PHE A 301 -15.01 17.79 3.67
N LYS A 302 -15.92 18.65 3.17
CA LYS A 302 -17.08 19.11 3.93
C LYS A 302 -18.00 17.96 4.34
N LEU A 303 -18.27 17.01 3.46
CA LEU A 303 -19.11 15.84 3.75
C LEU A 303 -18.50 14.99 4.87
N LEU A 304 -17.23 14.61 4.75
CA LEU A 304 -16.53 13.78 5.74
C LEU A 304 -16.36 14.49 7.09
N LYS A 305 -16.09 15.80 7.06
CA LYS A 305 -16.07 16.64 8.26
C LYS A 305 -17.41 16.61 8.99
N ASN A 306 -18.54 16.73 8.26
CA ASN A 306 -19.88 16.68 8.84
C ASN A 306 -20.25 15.29 9.35
N MET A 307 -19.76 14.21 8.73
CA MET A 307 -19.91 12.83 9.22
C MET A 307 -19.13 12.55 10.50
N GLY A 308 -18.13 13.38 10.85
CA GLY A 308 -17.39 13.26 12.10
C GLY A 308 -15.94 12.77 11.98
N CYS A 309 -15.35 12.74 10.79
CA CYS A 309 -13.92 12.50 10.64
C CYS A 309 -13.09 13.54 11.39
N ASP A 310 -11.96 13.10 11.97
CA ASP A 310 -11.07 13.98 12.76
C ASP A 310 -10.01 14.63 11.88
N TYR A 311 -9.44 13.86 10.93
CA TYR A 311 -8.31 14.25 10.10
C TYR A 311 -8.55 13.88 8.64
N PHE A 312 -7.79 14.50 7.74
CA PHE A 312 -8.05 14.49 6.31
C PHE A 312 -6.75 14.48 5.53
N GLN A 313 -6.67 13.60 4.53
CA GLN A 313 -5.53 13.44 3.65
C GLN A 313 -5.98 13.34 2.20
N GLY A 314 -5.21 13.91 1.28
CA GLY A 314 -5.47 13.83 -0.16
C GLY A 314 -4.88 14.99 -0.92
N PHE A 315 -4.96 14.93 -2.24
CA PHE A 315 -4.38 15.93 -3.13
C PHE A 315 -4.96 17.33 -2.95
N TYR A 316 -6.17 17.41 -2.37
CA TYR A 316 -6.77 18.69 -2.00
C TYR A 316 -5.96 19.47 -0.96
N PHE A 317 -5.18 18.80 -0.12
CA PHE A 317 -4.35 19.41 0.93
C PHE A 317 -2.87 19.46 0.58
N GLY A 318 -2.41 18.57 -0.30
CA GLY A 318 -1.03 18.52 -0.76
C GLY A 318 -0.70 17.19 -1.43
N TYR A 319 0.23 17.26 -2.36
CA TYR A 319 0.83 16.07 -2.96
C TYR A 319 1.96 15.54 -2.07
N PRO A 320 2.34 14.26 -2.19
CA PRO A 320 3.55 13.75 -1.59
C PRO A 320 4.81 14.44 -2.20
N GLU A 321 5.59 15.16 -1.37
CA GLU A 321 6.78 15.92 -1.76
C GLU A 321 7.99 15.59 -0.87
#